data_c15495e9d34fce92827fb7239a49ab2b
#
_entry.id   c15495e9d34fce92827fb7239a49ab2b
#
_cell.length_a   1.000
_cell.length_b   1.000
_cell.length_c   1.000
_cell.angle_alpha   90.00
_cell.angle_beta   90.00
_cell.angle_gamma   90.00
#
_symmetry.space_group_name_H-M   'P 1'
#
loop_
_entity.id
_entity.type
_entity.pdbx_description
1 polymer ?
#
loop_
_entity_poly.entity_id
_entity_poly.type
_entity_poly.pdbx_seq_one_letter_code
_entity_poly.pdbx_strand_id
1 'polypeptide(L)'
;MNIKRIWAAVCLMLLVTAPFARAVDVRLRFSTAVEKLRYDNSAMGVTGWAEELRLRAESFSNLNFVSQSVGSLKLGYGFEGELMFAFSRRLGLGLSGGYAYGSLPEKDVATTIVWDGVTYNHTKPAKVSAYPVIASGYLLFPVGSKLNFYLRAGAGFLYAKFVGREGLKKEEETKFFYSLFETASARRPAYVGGLGLSYNFDAAFGFFAEASLRSAKATGFTGEDNLQQPGRLYSYEEYIPDLGFWQPKIHVLAVAPGGGNFREVREASVDLGGYSARLGLVLKF
;
A
#
# COMPACT_ATOMS: atom_id res chain seq x y z
N MET A 1 14.50 4.44 -11.31
CA MET A 1 14.20 5.79 -11.87
C MET A 1 15.20 6.78 -11.28
N ASN A 2 15.95 7.51 -12.11
CA ASN A 2 17.10 8.32 -11.68
C ASN A 2 16.62 9.64 -11.04
N ILE A 3 16.87 9.82 -9.73
CA ILE A 3 16.48 11.00 -8.94
C ILE A 3 16.88 12.34 -9.63
N LYS A 4 18.02 12.37 -10.32
CA LYS A 4 18.46 13.56 -11.08
C LYS A 4 17.49 13.96 -12.20
N ARG A 5 16.80 13.00 -12.84
CA ARG A 5 15.82 13.29 -13.89
C ARG A 5 14.51 13.85 -13.32
N ILE A 6 14.14 13.47 -12.09
CA ILE A 6 12.96 14.03 -11.40
C ILE A 6 13.23 15.49 -11.03
N TRP A 7 14.39 15.80 -10.47
CA TRP A 7 14.79 17.17 -10.15
C TRP A 7 14.90 18.06 -11.39
N ALA A 8 15.45 17.54 -12.49
CA ALA A 8 15.51 18.27 -13.76
C ALA A 8 14.10 18.60 -14.29
N ALA A 9 13.16 17.66 -14.22
CA ALA A 9 11.77 17.90 -14.64
C ALA A 9 11.05 18.91 -13.74
N VAL A 10 11.27 18.88 -12.42
CA VAL A 10 10.73 19.86 -11.48
C VAL A 10 11.31 21.25 -11.73
N CYS A 11 12.62 21.37 -11.93
CA CYS A 11 13.26 22.64 -12.26
C CYS A 11 12.79 23.19 -13.63
N LEU A 12 12.60 22.34 -14.63
CA LEU A 12 12.08 22.73 -15.94
C LEU A 12 10.62 23.23 -15.84
N MET A 13 9.77 22.58 -15.05
CA MET A 13 8.41 23.07 -14.77
C MET A 13 8.42 24.44 -14.08
N LEU A 14 9.30 24.65 -13.11
CA LEU A 14 9.43 25.94 -12.43
C LEU A 14 9.90 27.06 -13.38
N LEU A 15 10.78 26.76 -14.33
CA LEU A 15 11.26 27.73 -15.32
C LEU A 15 10.19 28.09 -16.38
N VAL A 16 9.35 27.16 -16.78
CA VAL A 16 8.26 27.40 -17.76
C VAL A 16 7.12 28.21 -17.14
N THR A 17 6.93 28.17 -15.82
CA THR A 17 5.87 28.91 -15.12
C THR A 17 6.23 30.35 -14.80
N ALA A 18 7.50 30.74 -14.88
CA ALA A 18 7.97 32.09 -14.54
C ALA A 18 7.26 33.25 -15.26
N PRO A 19 6.97 33.20 -16.58
CA PRO A 19 6.26 34.28 -17.28
C PRO A 19 4.76 34.36 -16.98
N PHE A 20 4.11 33.27 -16.51
CA PHE A 20 2.69 33.27 -16.15
C PHE A 20 2.42 33.68 -14.71
N ALA A 21 3.45 33.92 -13.92
CA ALA A 21 3.39 34.14 -12.47
C ALA A 21 2.61 35.40 -12.03
N ARG A 22 2.22 36.30 -12.92
CA ARG A 22 1.45 37.51 -12.53
C ARG A 22 -0.05 37.28 -12.34
N ALA A 23 -0.58 36.12 -12.73
CA ALA A 23 -2.02 35.81 -12.64
C ALA A 23 -2.34 34.47 -11.95
N VAL A 24 -1.34 33.69 -11.60
CA VAL A 24 -1.52 32.33 -11.03
C VAL A 24 -0.87 32.27 -9.65
N ASP A 25 -1.66 31.95 -8.63
CA ASP A 25 -1.21 31.68 -7.27
C ASP A 25 -0.64 30.24 -7.23
N VAL A 26 0.68 30.13 -7.04
CA VAL A 26 1.37 28.84 -6.95
C VAL A 26 1.48 28.40 -5.50
N ARG A 27 1.10 27.18 -5.20
CA ARG A 27 1.10 26.61 -3.86
C ARG A 27 1.81 25.28 -3.82
N LEU A 28 2.69 25.09 -2.86
CA LEU A 28 3.21 23.79 -2.48
C LEU A 28 2.45 23.29 -1.25
N ARG A 29 1.96 22.06 -1.33
CA ARG A 29 1.22 21.40 -0.25
C ARG A 29 1.95 20.14 0.16
N PHE A 30 2.14 19.94 1.45
CA PHE A 30 2.72 18.73 2.02
C PHE A 30 1.76 18.18 3.05
N SER A 31 1.50 16.89 3.02
CA SER A 31 0.56 16.27 3.96
C SER A 31 1.00 14.90 4.42
N THR A 32 0.51 14.55 5.60
CA THR A 32 0.45 13.18 6.10
C THR A 32 -0.99 12.70 6.09
N ALA A 33 -1.17 11.40 5.92
CA ALA A 33 -2.48 10.78 5.88
C ALA A 33 -2.53 9.53 6.74
N VAL A 34 -3.69 9.30 7.35
CA VAL A 34 -4.09 7.99 7.84
C VAL A 34 -5.11 7.45 6.85
N GLU A 35 -4.88 6.24 6.36
CA GLU A 35 -5.66 5.62 5.30
C GLU A 35 -6.27 4.31 5.78
N LYS A 36 -7.56 4.13 5.56
CA LYS A 36 -8.20 2.82 5.69
C LYS A 36 -8.13 2.12 4.35
N LEU A 37 -7.22 1.15 4.26
CA LEU A 37 -6.98 0.38 3.04
C LEU A 37 -7.86 -0.88 3.03
N ARG A 38 -8.23 -1.33 1.83
CA ARG A 38 -9.02 -2.55 1.62
C ARG A 38 -8.12 -3.62 1.03
N TYR A 39 -7.67 -4.56 1.86
CA TYR A 39 -6.80 -5.66 1.40
C TYR A 39 -7.62 -6.96 1.31
N ASP A 40 -8.22 -7.23 0.17
CA ASP A 40 -9.11 -8.39 0.03
C ASP A 40 -8.36 -9.75 0.00
N ASN A 41 -7.23 -9.84 -0.70
CA ASN A 41 -6.60 -11.14 -0.98
C ASN A 41 -5.23 -11.36 -0.33
N SER A 42 -4.51 -10.32 0.09
CA SER A 42 -3.22 -10.48 0.74
C SER A 42 -3.34 -11.05 2.16
N ALA A 43 -4.49 -10.84 2.81
CA ALA A 43 -4.81 -11.44 4.10
C ALA A 43 -5.09 -12.96 3.99
N MET A 44 -5.60 -13.43 2.84
CA MET A 44 -5.99 -14.85 2.67
C MET A 44 -4.80 -15.80 2.77
N GLY A 45 -3.65 -15.46 2.18
CA GLY A 45 -2.45 -16.29 2.28
C GLY A 45 -1.89 -16.39 3.70
N VAL A 46 -2.13 -15.38 4.53
CA VAL A 46 -1.70 -15.38 5.94
C VAL A 46 -2.61 -16.26 6.80
N THR A 47 -3.93 -16.15 6.63
CA THR A 47 -4.90 -16.94 7.41
C THR A 47 -4.82 -18.43 7.09
N GLY A 48 -4.71 -18.79 5.81
CA GLY A 48 -4.62 -20.19 5.40
C GLY A 48 -3.38 -20.90 5.91
N TRP A 49 -2.27 -20.20 5.92
CA TRP A 49 -1.03 -20.71 6.47
C TRP A 49 -1.10 -20.96 7.98
N ALA A 50 -1.68 -20.06 8.73
CA ALA A 50 -1.84 -20.22 10.17
C ALA A 50 -2.73 -21.41 10.53
N GLU A 51 -3.79 -21.63 9.75
CA GLU A 51 -4.69 -22.78 9.90
C GLU A 51 -3.99 -24.10 9.55
N GLU A 52 -3.15 -24.14 8.51
CA GLU A 52 -2.35 -25.33 8.20
C GLU A 52 -1.48 -25.75 9.39
N LEU A 53 -0.75 -24.83 10.01
CA LEU A 53 0.10 -25.15 11.14
C LEU A 53 -0.69 -25.67 12.34
N ARG A 54 -1.88 -25.12 12.58
CA ARG A 54 -2.77 -25.62 13.64
C ARG A 54 -3.20 -27.05 13.36
N LEU A 55 -3.66 -27.36 12.15
CA LEU A 55 -4.08 -28.71 11.75
C LEU A 55 -2.91 -29.70 11.77
N ARG A 56 -1.72 -29.31 11.37
CA ARG A 56 -0.51 -30.15 11.47
C ARG A 56 -0.20 -30.48 12.93
N ALA A 57 -0.29 -29.49 13.85
CA ALA A 57 -0.07 -29.73 15.26
C ALA A 57 -1.09 -30.68 15.88
N GLU A 58 -2.33 -30.70 15.37
CA GLU A 58 -3.34 -31.68 15.79
C GLU A 58 -3.09 -33.08 15.23
N SER A 59 -2.40 -33.19 14.09
CA SER A 59 -2.17 -34.46 13.36
C SER A 59 -0.87 -35.15 13.77
N PHE A 60 0.14 -34.43 14.25
CA PHE A 60 1.46 -34.96 14.56
C PHE A 60 1.72 -34.93 16.07
N SER A 61 2.01 -36.08 16.67
CA SER A 61 2.21 -36.22 18.12
C SER A 61 3.43 -35.49 18.67
N ASN A 62 4.41 -35.19 17.85
CA ASN A 62 5.65 -34.46 18.19
C ASN A 62 5.57 -32.94 17.89
N LEU A 63 4.43 -32.46 17.39
CA LEU A 63 4.19 -31.07 17.09
C LEU A 63 3.05 -30.54 17.96
N ASN A 64 3.34 -29.56 18.80
CA ASN A 64 2.36 -28.91 19.66
C ASN A 64 2.14 -27.48 19.23
N PHE A 65 0.90 -27.09 19.05
CA PHE A 65 0.50 -25.70 18.81
C PHE A 65 0.45 -24.94 20.15
N VAL A 66 1.12 -23.79 20.20
CA VAL A 66 1.19 -22.97 21.42
C VAL A 66 0.31 -21.73 21.30
N SER A 67 0.54 -20.94 20.27
CA SER A 67 -0.18 -19.67 20.08
C SER A 67 -0.17 -19.22 18.62
N GLN A 68 -1.12 -18.37 18.30
CA GLN A 68 -1.24 -17.78 16.97
C GLN A 68 -1.69 -16.33 17.07
N SER A 69 -1.06 -15.46 16.28
CA SER A 69 -1.50 -14.09 16.04
C SER A 69 -1.75 -13.92 14.54
N VAL A 70 -2.98 -13.55 14.18
CA VAL A 70 -3.35 -13.23 12.79
C VAL A 70 -3.95 -11.83 12.78
N GLY A 71 -3.12 -10.85 12.52
CA GLY A 71 -3.52 -9.47 12.35
C GLY A 71 -4.23 -9.22 11.01
N SER A 72 -4.90 -8.10 10.92
CA SER A 72 -5.49 -7.61 9.67
C SER A 72 -4.93 -6.25 9.30
N LEU A 73 -4.56 -6.09 8.03
CA LEU A 73 -4.14 -4.81 7.47
C LEU A 73 -5.35 -3.87 7.34
N LYS A 74 -5.59 -3.03 8.38
CA LYS A 74 -6.75 -2.12 8.41
C LYS A 74 -6.38 -0.66 8.18
N LEU A 75 -5.19 -0.25 8.63
CA LEU A 75 -4.75 1.14 8.57
C LEU A 75 -3.41 1.24 7.87
N GLY A 76 -3.29 2.21 6.98
CA GLY A 76 -2.05 2.62 6.35
C GLY A 76 -1.72 4.07 6.66
N TYR A 77 -0.49 4.43 6.39
CA TYR A 77 0.01 5.80 6.50
C TYR A 77 0.48 6.28 5.15
N GLY A 78 0.29 7.57 4.87
CA GLY A 78 0.69 8.19 3.63
C GLY A 78 1.35 9.54 3.82
N PHE A 79 2.17 9.90 2.84
CA PHE A 79 2.75 11.22 2.67
C PHE A 79 2.51 11.67 1.23
N GLU A 80 2.11 12.92 1.03
CA GLU A 80 1.88 13.48 -0.28
C GLU A 80 2.46 14.88 -0.37
N GLY A 81 3.18 15.16 -1.46
CA GLY A 81 3.57 16.49 -1.88
C GLY A 81 2.77 16.87 -3.14
N GLU A 82 2.30 18.09 -3.22
CA GLU A 82 1.50 18.59 -4.33
C GLU A 82 1.93 20.00 -4.73
N LEU A 83 2.07 20.20 -6.04
CA LEU A 83 2.20 21.51 -6.66
C LEU A 83 0.82 21.91 -7.19
N MET A 84 0.24 22.97 -6.65
CA MET A 84 -1.08 23.46 -7.01
C MET A 84 -0.98 24.85 -7.65
N PHE A 85 -1.71 25.05 -8.73
CA PHE A 85 -1.86 26.30 -9.47
C PHE A 85 -3.29 26.79 -9.35
N ALA A 86 -3.51 27.89 -8.65
CA ALA A 86 -4.83 28.51 -8.56
C ALA A 86 -4.94 29.61 -9.66
N PHE A 87 -5.72 29.35 -10.69
CA PHE A 87 -5.95 30.26 -11.82
C PHE A 87 -6.97 31.35 -11.48
N SER A 88 -7.81 31.10 -10.49
CA SER A 88 -8.80 32.04 -10.02
C SER A 88 -9.06 31.80 -8.53
N ARG A 89 -9.88 32.68 -7.95
CA ARG A 89 -10.35 32.50 -6.57
C ARG A 89 -11.18 31.22 -6.36
N ARG A 90 -11.65 30.58 -7.46
CA ARG A 90 -12.55 29.42 -7.41
C ARG A 90 -12.02 28.16 -8.09
N LEU A 91 -10.97 28.26 -8.90
CA LEU A 91 -10.47 27.15 -9.70
C LEU A 91 -8.98 26.97 -9.53
N GLY A 92 -8.56 25.72 -9.40
CA GLY A 92 -7.15 25.34 -9.37
C GLY A 92 -6.90 23.97 -10.02
N LEU A 93 -5.66 23.74 -10.41
CA LEU A 93 -5.15 22.43 -10.81
C LEU A 93 -3.97 22.06 -9.90
N GLY A 94 -3.81 20.78 -9.62
CA GLY A 94 -2.70 20.26 -8.83
C GLY A 94 -2.08 19.03 -9.47
N LEU A 95 -0.79 18.86 -9.25
CA LEU A 95 -0.05 17.64 -9.55
C LEU A 95 0.59 17.14 -8.26
N SER A 96 0.19 15.97 -7.81
CA SER A 96 0.70 15.40 -6.58
C SER A 96 1.46 14.11 -6.82
N GLY A 97 2.44 13.87 -5.95
CA GLY A 97 3.16 12.60 -5.82
C GLY A 97 3.26 12.22 -4.37
N GLY A 98 3.19 10.92 -4.07
CA GLY A 98 3.15 10.49 -2.70
C GLY A 98 3.66 9.08 -2.47
N TYR A 99 3.58 8.68 -1.20
CA TYR A 99 3.86 7.35 -0.71
C TYR A 99 2.79 6.95 0.29
N ALA A 100 2.23 5.78 0.12
CA ALA A 100 1.33 5.18 1.10
C ALA A 100 1.77 3.74 1.37
N TYR A 101 1.64 3.28 2.59
CA TYR A 101 1.98 1.91 2.92
C TYR A 101 1.08 1.35 4.01
N GLY A 102 0.92 0.04 3.97
CA GLY A 102 0.38 -0.76 5.05
C GLY A 102 1.24 -2.01 5.24
N SER A 103 1.39 -2.45 6.46
CA SER A 103 2.19 -3.62 6.78
C SER A 103 1.51 -4.48 7.84
N LEU A 104 1.70 -5.80 7.70
CA LEU A 104 1.49 -6.80 8.74
C LEU A 104 2.88 -7.17 9.27
N PRO A 105 3.30 -6.62 10.42
CA PRO A 105 4.59 -6.94 11.00
C PRO A 105 4.64 -8.38 11.55
N GLU A 106 5.83 -8.92 11.74
CA GLU A 106 6.04 -10.30 12.23
C GLU A 106 5.22 -10.63 13.49
N LYS A 107 5.15 -9.71 14.46
CA LYS A 107 4.41 -9.88 15.70
C LYS A 107 2.90 -10.09 15.52
N ASP A 108 2.35 -9.57 14.42
CA ASP A 108 0.92 -9.64 14.12
C ASP A 108 0.56 -10.84 13.23
N VAL A 109 1.58 -11.59 12.75
CA VAL A 109 1.41 -12.76 11.88
C VAL A 109 2.43 -13.84 12.24
N ALA A 110 2.33 -14.29 13.48
CA ALA A 110 3.21 -15.30 14.05
C ALA A 110 2.40 -16.49 14.58
N THR A 111 2.93 -17.68 14.34
CA THR A 111 2.46 -18.91 14.97
C THR A 111 3.63 -19.54 15.72
N THR A 112 3.42 -19.79 17.02
CA THR A 112 4.40 -20.48 17.85
C THR A 112 4.03 -21.96 17.96
N ILE A 113 4.98 -22.80 17.62
CA ILE A 113 4.87 -24.26 17.71
C ILE A 113 6.05 -24.82 18.51
N VAL A 114 5.81 -25.95 19.18
CA VAL A 114 6.89 -26.77 19.78
C VAL A 114 7.00 -28.04 18.95
N TRP A 115 8.17 -28.26 18.37
CA TRP A 115 8.48 -29.45 17.59
C TRP A 115 9.67 -30.18 18.24
N ASP A 116 9.47 -31.44 18.61
CA ASP A 116 10.47 -32.24 19.35
C ASP A 116 11.05 -31.52 20.58
N GLY A 117 10.20 -30.80 21.32
CA GLY A 117 10.61 -30.06 22.52
C GLY A 117 11.30 -28.72 22.25
N VAL A 118 11.48 -28.31 20.99
CA VAL A 118 12.08 -27.03 20.60
C VAL A 118 10.99 -26.06 20.16
N THR A 119 11.01 -24.83 20.68
CA THR A 119 10.05 -23.77 20.29
C THR A 119 10.48 -23.09 19.00
N TYR A 120 9.57 -23.02 18.06
CA TYR A 120 9.73 -22.32 16.78
C TYR A 120 8.66 -21.24 16.63
N ASN A 121 9.10 -20.12 16.08
CA ASN A 121 8.21 -19.05 15.63
C ASN A 121 8.20 -19.04 14.10
N HIS A 122 7.05 -19.33 13.55
CA HIS A 122 6.80 -19.20 12.12
C HIS A 122 6.05 -17.90 11.84
N THR A 123 6.55 -17.08 10.93
CA THR A 123 6.01 -15.74 10.65
C THR A 123 5.78 -15.54 9.15
N LYS A 124 4.72 -14.80 8.81
CA LYS A 124 4.41 -14.46 7.40
C LYS A 124 4.06 -12.96 7.25
N PRO A 125 5.02 -12.06 7.56
CA PRO A 125 4.79 -10.64 7.38
C PRO A 125 4.60 -10.26 5.91
N ALA A 126 3.73 -9.30 5.67
CA ALA A 126 3.48 -8.75 4.35
C ALA A 126 3.45 -7.21 4.39
N LYS A 127 3.95 -6.60 3.33
CA LYS A 127 3.94 -5.15 3.16
C LYS A 127 3.44 -4.80 1.77
N VAL A 128 2.54 -3.82 1.70
CA VAL A 128 2.14 -3.21 0.44
C VAL A 128 2.48 -1.72 0.50
N SER A 129 3.19 -1.26 -0.51
CA SER A 129 3.54 0.15 -0.69
C SER A 129 2.89 0.65 -1.97
N ALA A 130 2.47 1.91 -1.98
CA ALA A 130 1.86 2.56 -3.11
C ALA A 130 2.50 3.93 -3.36
N TYR A 131 2.78 4.25 -4.61
CA TYR A 131 3.35 5.51 -5.05
C TYR A 131 2.38 6.15 -6.05
N PRO A 132 1.37 6.93 -5.57
CA PRO A 132 0.44 7.62 -6.43
C PRO A 132 1.12 8.82 -7.11
N VAL A 133 0.73 9.07 -8.38
CA VAL A 133 0.97 10.32 -9.10
C VAL A 133 -0.37 10.73 -9.69
N ILE A 134 -0.93 11.85 -9.17
CA ILE A 134 -2.31 12.26 -9.45
C ILE A 134 -2.33 13.71 -9.94
N ALA A 135 -3.00 13.94 -11.06
CA ALA A 135 -3.44 15.27 -11.48
C ALA A 135 -4.85 15.53 -10.94
N SER A 136 -5.06 16.67 -10.31
CA SER A 136 -6.31 17.01 -9.62
C SER A 136 -6.83 18.36 -10.03
N GLY A 137 -8.16 18.48 -10.18
CA GLY A 137 -8.89 19.74 -10.26
C GLY A 137 -9.45 20.14 -8.89
N TYR A 138 -9.49 21.43 -8.64
CA TYR A 138 -9.98 22.02 -7.40
C TYR A 138 -11.10 23.03 -7.68
N LEU A 139 -12.19 22.91 -6.93
CA LEU A 139 -13.17 23.96 -6.76
C LEU A 139 -12.97 24.60 -5.38
N LEU A 140 -12.65 25.89 -5.36
CA LEU A 140 -12.33 26.64 -4.16
C LEU A 140 -13.50 27.53 -3.76
N PHE A 141 -13.83 27.54 -2.48
CA PHE A 141 -14.91 28.32 -1.89
C PHE A 141 -14.34 29.19 -0.77
N PRO A 142 -13.86 30.41 -1.07
CA PRO A 142 -13.28 31.28 -0.06
C PRO A 142 -14.36 31.78 0.92
N VAL A 143 -14.08 31.66 2.21
CA VAL A 143 -14.91 32.14 3.31
C VAL A 143 -14.10 33.21 4.07
N GLY A 144 -14.30 34.45 3.69
CA GLY A 144 -13.50 35.55 4.16
C GLY A 144 -12.09 35.56 3.58
N SER A 145 -11.13 36.17 4.32
CA SER A 145 -9.76 36.34 3.84
C SER A 145 -8.82 35.18 4.15
N LYS A 146 -9.14 34.36 5.14
CA LYS A 146 -8.22 33.33 5.67
C LYS A 146 -8.68 31.89 5.45
N LEU A 147 -9.98 31.67 5.32
CA LEU A 147 -10.55 30.33 5.28
C LEU A 147 -11.01 29.99 3.87
N ASN A 148 -10.70 28.78 3.38
CA ASN A 148 -11.22 28.26 2.12
C ASN A 148 -11.68 26.81 2.32
N PHE A 149 -12.91 26.53 1.93
CA PHE A 149 -13.32 25.15 1.63
C PHE A 149 -12.93 24.80 0.21
N TYR A 150 -12.72 23.52 -0.06
CA TYR A 150 -12.48 23.07 -1.41
C TYR A 150 -13.00 21.67 -1.66
N LEU A 151 -13.33 21.42 -2.93
CA LEU A 151 -13.54 20.07 -3.47
C LEU A 151 -12.36 19.73 -4.36
N ARG A 152 -11.91 18.49 -4.31
CA ARG A 152 -10.84 17.92 -5.11
C ARG A 152 -11.39 16.74 -5.91
N ALA A 153 -11.07 16.67 -7.20
CA ALA A 153 -11.27 15.47 -8.01
C ALA A 153 -10.01 15.27 -8.86
N GLY A 154 -9.50 14.04 -8.93
CA GLY A 154 -8.26 13.76 -9.62
C GLY A 154 -8.19 12.36 -10.19
N ALA A 155 -7.32 12.20 -11.18
CA ALA A 155 -6.99 10.95 -11.81
C ALA A 155 -5.49 10.85 -12.09
N GLY A 156 -4.98 9.63 -12.13
CA GLY A 156 -3.57 9.39 -12.41
C GLY A 156 -3.22 7.92 -12.35
N PHE A 157 -2.00 7.64 -11.90
CA PHE A 157 -1.47 6.29 -11.80
C PHE A 157 -0.96 6.02 -10.40
N LEU A 158 -1.09 4.78 -10.01
CA LEU A 158 -0.55 4.25 -8.78
C LEU A 158 0.41 3.10 -9.13
N TYR A 159 1.66 3.22 -8.67
CA TYR A 159 2.61 2.12 -8.68
C TYR A 159 2.53 1.41 -7.33
N ALA A 160 2.12 0.15 -7.35
CA ALA A 160 2.00 -0.69 -6.16
C ALA A 160 3.18 -1.67 -6.08
N LYS A 161 3.71 -1.88 -4.88
CA LYS A 161 4.73 -2.89 -4.60
C LYS A 161 4.26 -3.77 -3.45
N PHE A 162 4.19 -5.07 -3.70
CA PHE A 162 3.98 -6.11 -2.70
C PHE A 162 5.32 -6.68 -2.27
N VAL A 163 5.49 -6.92 -0.98
CA VAL A 163 6.64 -7.64 -0.41
C VAL A 163 6.06 -8.64 0.60
N GLY A 164 6.23 -9.92 0.32
CA GLY A 164 5.90 -11.02 1.20
C GLY A 164 7.18 -11.65 1.74
N ARG A 165 7.14 -12.05 3.00
CA ARG A 165 8.17 -12.87 3.61
C ARG A 165 7.49 -13.98 4.40
N GLU A 166 8.05 -15.17 4.34
CA GLU A 166 7.67 -16.30 5.20
C GLU A 166 8.93 -16.86 5.82
N GLY A 167 8.90 -17.22 7.09
CA GLY A 167 10.10 -17.74 7.72
C GLY A 167 9.84 -18.47 9.03
N LEU A 168 10.64 -19.51 9.25
CA LEU A 168 10.69 -20.29 10.47
C LEU A 168 12.00 -20.02 11.20
N LYS A 169 11.93 -19.67 12.48
CA LYS A 169 13.10 -19.49 13.35
C LYS A 169 12.86 -20.14 14.71
N LYS A 170 13.91 -20.62 15.37
CA LYS A 170 13.83 -20.94 16.79
C LYS A 170 13.63 -19.68 17.60
N GLU A 171 12.91 -19.78 18.71
CA GLU A 171 12.56 -18.64 19.56
C GLU A 171 13.79 -17.86 20.03
N GLU A 172 14.87 -18.57 20.39
CA GLU A 172 16.12 -17.98 20.90
C GLU A 172 17.06 -17.50 19.78
N GLU A 173 16.77 -17.78 18.51
CA GLU A 173 17.63 -17.45 17.38
C GLU A 173 17.14 -16.23 16.61
N THR A 174 18.08 -15.38 16.16
CA THR A 174 17.78 -14.26 15.27
C THR A 174 17.75 -14.68 13.81
N LYS A 175 18.36 -15.82 13.46
CA LYS A 175 18.44 -16.34 12.09
C LYS A 175 17.26 -17.25 11.78
N PHE A 176 16.70 -17.09 10.59
CA PHE A 176 15.69 -18.00 10.06
C PHE A 176 16.34 -19.32 9.62
N PHE A 177 15.75 -20.44 10.03
CA PHE A 177 16.06 -21.76 9.50
C PHE A 177 15.56 -21.90 8.06
N TYR A 178 14.40 -21.32 7.77
CA TYR A 178 13.79 -21.24 6.45
C TYR A 178 13.31 -19.82 6.22
N SER A 179 13.50 -19.28 5.04
CA SER A 179 12.99 -17.96 4.68
C SER A 179 12.64 -17.92 3.18
N LEU A 180 11.41 -17.57 2.88
CA LEU A 180 10.93 -17.27 1.55
C LEU A 180 10.70 -15.76 1.45
N PHE A 181 11.16 -15.16 0.37
CA PHE A 181 11.03 -13.73 0.12
C PHE A 181 10.53 -13.50 -1.29
N GLU A 182 9.46 -12.74 -1.42
CA GLU A 182 8.82 -12.44 -2.69
C GLU A 182 8.59 -10.96 -2.85
N THR A 183 8.84 -10.45 -4.05
CA THR A 183 8.50 -9.08 -4.41
C THR A 183 7.75 -9.05 -5.71
N ALA A 184 6.69 -8.25 -5.76
CA ALA A 184 5.95 -8.02 -6.99
C ALA A 184 5.47 -6.57 -7.08
N SER A 185 5.30 -6.08 -8.30
CA SER A 185 4.85 -4.70 -8.54
C SER A 185 3.83 -4.64 -9.66
N ALA A 186 2.95 -3.64 -9.57
CA ALA A 186 1.94 -3.36 -10.58
C ALA A 186 1.77 -1.86 -10.76
N ARG A 187 1.38 -1.42 -11.97
CA ARG A 187 0.98 -0.05 -12.25
C ARG A 187 -0.47 -0.04 -12.71
N ARG A 188 -1.30 0.76 -12.06
CA ARG A 188 -2.75 0.84 -12.36
C ARG A 188 -3.26 2.27 -12.28
N PRO A 189 -4.35 2.61 -12.99
CA PRO A 189 -5.02 3.88 -12.82
C PRO A 189 -5.54 4.04 -11.39
N ALA A 190 -5.56 5.28 -10.93
CA ALA A 190 -6.09 5.67 -9.62
C ALA A 190 -6.91 6.94 -9.76
N TYR A 191 -8.01 7.00 -9.01
CA TYR A 191 -8.90 8.14 -8.95
C TYR A 191 -9.02 8.61 -7.52
N VAL A 192 -9.11 9.91 -7.31
CA VAL A 192 -9.30 10.51 -6.00
C VAL A 192 -10.42 11.54 -6.05
N GLY A 193 -11.23 11.55 -4.99
CA GLY A 193 -12.21 12.59 -4.72
C GLY A 193 -12.07 13.02 -3.27
N GLY A 194 -12.15 14.30 -2.97
CA GLY A 194 -11.98 14.79 -1.62
C GLY A 194 -12.64 16.13 -1.38
N LEU A 195 -12.83 16.41 -0.11
CA LEU A 195 -13.26 17.71 0.40
C LEU A 195 -12.31 18.14 1.50
N GLY A 196 -12.04 19.43 1.57
CA GLY A 196 -11.07 19.93 2.53
C GLY A 196 -11.31 21.38 2.92
N LEU A 197 -10.55 21.76 3.91
CA LEU A 197 -10.52 23.07 4.51
C LEU A 197 -9.07 23.53 4.54
N SER A 198 -8.79 24.75 4.10
CA SER A 198 -7.48 25.39 4.27
C SER A 198 -7.59 26.69 5.00
N TYR A 199 -6.69 26.93 5.93
CA TYR A 199 -6.58 28.16 6.70
C TYR A 199 -5.23 28.84 6.45
N ASN A 200 -5.25 30.09 6.03
CA ASN A 200 -4.07 30.88 5.77
C ASN A 200 -3.74 31.73 7.01
N PHE A 201 -2.57 31.53 7.59
CA PHE A 201 -2.09 32.38 8.69
C PHE A 201 -1.72 33.75 8.17
N ASP A 202 -0.99 33.76 7.07
CA ASP A 202 -0.53 34.95 6.35
C ASP A 202 -0.60 34.76 4.83
N ALA A 203 0.09 35.62 4.09
CA ALA A 203 0.13 35.55 2.63
C ALA A 203 0.91 34.35 2.10
N ALA A 204 1.91 33.84 2.83
CA ALA A 204 2.84 32.82 2.38
C ALA A 204 2.56 31.43 2.98
N PHE A 205 1.90 31.36 4.13
CA PHE A 205 1.81 30.12 4.91
C PHE A 205 0.39 29.81 5.37
N GLY A 206 0.03 28.53 5.34
CA GLY A 206 -1.23 28.01 5.82
C GLY A 206 -1.17 26.53 6.15
N PHE A 207 -2.26 25.99 6.67
CA PHE A 207 -2.47 24.56 6.83
C PHE A 207 -3.77 24.12 6.18
N PHE A 208 -3.93 22.80 5.97
CA PHE A 208 -5.17 22.25 5.49
C PHE A 208 -5.48 20.90 6.14
N ALA A 209 -6.77 20.59 6.17
CA ALA A 209 -7.31 19.28 6.48
C ALA A 209 -8.17 18.81 5.30
N GLU A 210 -8.07 17.53 4.93
CA GLU A 210 -8.80 16.93 3.82
C GLU A 210 -9.29 15.54 4.19
N ALA A 211 -10.55 15.28 3.88
CA ALA A 211 -11.09 13.92 3.82
C ALA A 211 -11.20 13.51 2.35
N SER A 212 -10.69 12.34 1.99
CA SER A 212 -10.71 11.88 0.61
C SER A 212 -11.02 10.40 0.47
N LEU A 213 -11.53 10.07 -0.71
CA LEU A 213 -11.78 8.73 -1.22
C LEU A 213 -10.81 8.45 -2.34
N ARG A 214 -10.17 7.29 -2.31
CA ARG A 214 -9.38 6.79 -3.43
C ARG A 214 -9.99 5.51 -3.96
N SER A 215 -10.09 5.40 -5.30
CA SER A 215 -10.40 4.18 -6.02
C SER A 215 -9.16 3.74 -6.77
N ALA A 216 -8.55 2.62 -6.36
CA ALA A 216 -7.36 2.07 -6.97
C ALA A 216 -7.26 0.58 -6.67
N LYS A 217 -7.49 -0.25 -7.68
CA LYS A 217 -7.31 -1.70 -7.59
C LYS A 217 -6.07 -2.13 -8.38
N ALA A 218 -5.03 -2.55 -7.68
CA ALA A 218 -3.83 -3.08 -8.29
C ALA A 218 -4.03 -4.57 -8.63
N THR A 219 -3.80 -4.94 -9.88
CA THR A 219 -3.87 -6.30 -10.42
C THR A 219 -2.68 -6.53 -11.36
N GLY A 220 -2.42 -7.78 -11.78
CA GLY A 220 -1.34 -8.08 -12.71
C GLY A 220 0.02 -7.72 -12.13
N PHE A 221 0.26 -8.09 -10.90
CA PHE A 221 1.56 -7.95 -10.27
C PHE A 221 2.57 -8.88 -10.94
N THR A 222 3.71 -8.33 -11.32
CA THR A 222 4.88 -9.07 -11.81
C THR A 222 6.04 -8.86 -10.85
N GLY A 223 6.85 -9.90 -10.67
CA GLY A 223 7.93 -9.83 -9.70
C GLY A 223 8.82 -11.06 -9.72
N GLU A 224 9.48 -11.31 -8.60
CA GLU A 224 10.45 -12.37 -8.43
C GLU A 224 10.24 -13.05 -7.07
N ASP A 225 10.49 -14.35 -7.05
CA ASP A 225 10.58 -15.15 -5.83
C ASP A 225 11.98 -15.05 -5.19
N ASN A 226 12.23 -15.82 -4.12
CA ASN A 226 13.52 -15.88 -3.43
C ASN A 226 14.66 -16.49 -4.26
N LEU A 227 14.35 -17.19 -5.34
CA LEU A 227 15.32 -17.76 -6.29
C LEU A 227 15.55 -16.82 -7.48
N GLN A 228 15.02 -15.58 -7.42
CA GLN A 228 15.04 -14.59 -8.52
C GLN A 228 14.35 -15.09 -9.80
N GLN A 229 13.42 -16.04 -9.66
CA GLN A 229 12.62 -16.51 -10.79
C GLN A 229 11.52 -15.47 -11.08
N PRO A 230 11.46 -14.94 -12.30
CA PRO A 230 10.42 -13.99 -12.68
C PRO A 230 9.06 -14.69 -12.78
N GLY A 231 8.02 -13.99 -12.33
CA GLY A 231 6.67 -14.54 -12.33
C GLY A 231 5.60 -13.49 -12.13
N ARG A 232 4.38 -13.99 -11.98
CA ARG A 232 3.21 -13.19 -11.59
C ARG A 232 2.75 -13.58 -10.20
N LEU A 233 2.20 -12.63 -9.47
CA LEU A 233 1.61 -12.89 -8.16
C LEU A 233 0.24 -13.54 -8.34
N TYR A 234 0.11 -14.79 -7.91
CA TYR A 234 -1.15 -15.55 -7.93
C TYR A 234 -1.70 -15.71 -6.53
N SER A 235 -3.02 -15.69 -6.43
CA SER A 235 -3.79 -16.13 -5.27
C SER A 235 -4.52 -17.41 -5.67
N TYR A 236 -4.43 -18.46 -4.86
CA TYR A 236 -5.02 -19.77 -5.12
C TYR A 236 -5.23 -20.55 -3.83
N GLU A 237 -5.99 -21.62 -3.90
CA GLU A 237 -6.07 -22.62 -2.84
C GLU A 237 -5.40 -23.91 -3.30
N GLU A 238 -4.53 -24.47 -2.46
CA GLU A 238 -3.86 -25.75 -2.66
C GLU A 238 -4.42 -26.78 -1.68
N TYR A 239 -4.77 -27.95 -2.22
CA TYR A 239 -5.23 -29.07 -1.40
C TYR A 239 -4.05 -29.74 -0.71
N ILE A 240 -4.08 -29.86 0.60
CA ILE A 240 -3.09 -30.56 1.42
C ILE A 240 -3.69 -31.91 1.78
N PRO A 241 -3.32 -33.02 1.12
CA PRO A 241 -3.99 -34.31 1.25
C PRO A 241 -3.94 -34.87 2.69
N ASP A 242 -2.78 -34.74 3.35
CA ASP A 242 -2.54 -35.26 4.69
C ASP A 242 -3.44 -34.61 5.77
N LEU A 243 -3.97 -33.42 5.48
CA LEU A 243 -4.80 -32.64 6.37
C LEU A 243 -6.28 -32.56 5.91
N GLY A 244 -6.56 -33.00 4.68
CA GLY A 244 -7.88 -32.86 4.07
C GLY A 244 -8.32 -31.40 3.91
N PHE A 245 -7.38 -30.47 3.76
CA PHE A 245 -7.60 -29.04 3.88
C PHE A 245 -7.19 -28.27 2.63
N TRP A 246 -8.00 -27.29 2.22
CA TRP A 246 -7.67 -26.36 1.14
C TRP A 246 -7.00 -25.12 1.71
N GLN A 247 -5.70 -24.97 1.47
CA GLN A 247 -4.89 -23.88 1.97
C GLN A 247 -4.89 -22.68 1.01
N PRO A 248 -5.40 -21.50 1.42
CA PRO A 248 -5.21 -20.27 0.67
C PRO A 248 -3.73 -19.86 0.63
N LYS A 249 -3.23 -19.57 -0.57
CA LYS A 249 -1.84 -19.16 -0.82
C LYS A 249 -1.78 -17.92 -1.70
N ILE A 250 -0.69 -17.18 -1.55
CA ILE A 250 -0.32 -16.06 -2.41
C ILE A 250 1.18 -16.15 -2.67
N HIS A 251 1.57 -16.36 -3.94
CA HIS A 251 2.97 -16.52 -4.35
C HIS A 251 3.24 -15.95 -5.72
N VAL A 252 4.52 -15.55 -5.93
CA VAL A 252 5.04 -15.22 -7.26
C VAL A 252 5.42 -16.52 -7.95
N LEU A 253 4.77 -16.82 -9.07
CA LEU A 253 4.97 -18.06 -9.83
C LEU A 253 5.17 -17.75 -11.31
N ALA A 254 6.09 -18.47 -11.95
CA ALA A 254 6.36 -18.34 -13.39
C ALA A 254 5.14 -18.71 -14.23
N VAL A 255 4.36 -19.70 -13.78
CA VAL A 255 3.15 -20.20 -14.44
C VAL A 255 2.03 -20.31 -13.40
N ALA A 256 0.79 -20.05 -13.83
CA ALA A 256 -0.38 -20.25 -12.96
C ALA A 256 -0.46 -21.70 -12.48
N PRO A 257 -0.74 -21.96 -11.19
CA PRO A 257 -0.93 -23.30 -10.67
C PRO A 257 -2.04 -24.04 -11.44
N GLY A 258 -1.81 -25.31 -11.73
CA GLY A 258 -2.77 -26.13 -12.49
C GLY A 258 -2.83 -27.56 -11.96
N GLY A 259 -3.94 -28.27 -12.27
CA GLY A 259 -4.18 -29.65 -11.83
C GLY A 259 -5.21 -29.77 -10.72
N GLY A 260 -5.55 -31.01 -10.33
CA GLY A 260 -6.63 -31.31 -9.38
C GLY A 260 -6.40 -30.84 -7.94
N ASN A 261 -5.15 -30.53 -7.60
CA ASN A 261 -4.79 -30.06 -6.25
C ASN A 261 -4.84 -28.54 -6.10
N PHE A 262 -5.28 -27.79 -7.12
CA PHE A 262 -5.40 -26.34 -7.09
C PHE A 262 -6.80 -25.91 -7.50
N ARG A 263 -7.34 -24.93 -6.77
CA ARG A 263 -8.61 -24.30 -7.13
C ARG A 263 -8.56 -22.79 -6.86
N GLU A 264 -9.55 -22.04 -7.35
CA GLU A 264 -9.65 -20.58 -7.24
C GLU A 264 -8.40 -19.83 -7.71
N VAL A 265 -7.69 -20.39 -8.67
CA VAL A 265 -6.46 -19.79 -9.20
C VAL A 265 -6.78 -18.52 -9.97
N ARG A 266 -6.19 -17.41 -9.51
CA ARG A 266 -6.34 -16.10 -10.14
C ARG A 266 -5.11 -15.25 -9.92
N GLU A 267 -4.87 -14.27 -10.80
CA GLU A 267 -3.89 -13.24 -10.52
C GLU A 267 -4.31 -12.47 -9.25
N ALA A 268 -3.37 -12.29 -8.33
CA ALA A 268 -3.64 -11.59 -7.08
C ALA A 268 -3.98 -10.11 -7.34
N SER A 269 -4.91 -9.61 -6.57
CA SER A 269 -5.29 -8.20 -6.58
C SER A 269 -5.19 -7.59 -5.21
N VAL A 270 -4.76 -6.32 -5.17
CA VAL A 270 -4.71 -5.53 -3.94
C VAL A 270 -5.57 -4.29 -4.15
N ASP A 271 -6.63 -4.16 -3.37
CA ASP A 271 -7.44 -2.95 -3.36
C ASP A 271 -6.76 -1.90 -2.47
N LEU A 272 -6.15 -0.90 -3.11
CA LEU A 272 -5.51 0.25 -2.49
C LEU A 272 -6.46 1.46 -2.44
N GLY A 273 -7.72 1.23 -2.76
CA GLY A 273 -8.81 2.16 -2.53
C GLY A 273 -9.17 2.27 -1.05
N GLY A 274 -9.88 3.31 -0.71
CA GLY A 274 -10.35 3.52 0.67
C GLY A 274 -10.54 4.98 1.01
N TYR A 275 -10.73 5.22 2.30
CA TYR A 275 -10.88 6.55 2.87
C TYR A 275 -9.57 7.00 3.47
N SER A 276 -9.25 8.30 3.34
CA SER A 276 -8.13 8.90 4.03
C SER A 276 -8.51 10.22 4.68
N ALA A 277 -7.90 10.47 5.84
CA ALA A 277 -7.88 11.78 6.48
C ALA A 277 -6.46 12.33 6.39
N ARG A 278 -6.31 13.56 5.94
CA ARG A 278 -5.03 14.23 5.68
C ARG A 278 -4.94 15.52 6.47
N LEU A 279 -3.76 15.79 6.99
CA LEU A 279 -3.38 17.08 7.55
C LEU A 279 -2.09 17.55 6.87
N GLY A 280 -1.99 18.82 6.56
CA GLY A 280 -0.83 19.31 5.85
C GLY A 280 -0.63 20.81 5.89
N LEU A 281 0.50 21.22 5.32
CA LEU A 281 0.97 22.58 5.21
C LEU A 281 0.83 23.09 3.77
N VAL A 282 0.61 24.38 3.63
CA VAL A 282 0.53 25.10 2.34
C VAL A 282 1.55 26.22 2.37
N LEU A 283 2.44 26.25 1.41
CA LEU A 283 3.33 27.37 1.11
C LEU A 283 2.84 28.03 -0.17
N LYS A 284 2.73 29.35 -0.20
CA LYS A 284 2.27 30.16 -1.33
C LYS A 284 3.37 31.05 -1.84
N PHE A 285 3.43 31.24 -3.15
CA PHE A 285 4.42 32.03 -3.85
C PHE A 285 3.78 33.05 -4.79
#